data_ef4bf73fe0a19cdca41b494aecdfafa3
#
_entry.id   ef4bf73fe0a19cdca41b494aecdfafa3
#
_cell.length_a   1.000
_cell.length_b   1.000
_cell.length_c   1.000
_cell.angle_alpha   90.00
_cell.angle_beta   90.00
_cell.angle_gamma   90.00
#
_symmetry.space_group_name_H-M   'P 1'
#
loop_
_entity.id
_entity.type
_entity.pdbx_description
1 polymer ?
#
loop_
_entity_poly.entity_id
_entity_poly.type
_entity_poly.pdbx_seq_one_letter_code
_entity_poly.pdbx_strand_id
1 'polypeptide(L)'
;ITSFGVGIFSVVFISFFFIKDDSLFTKILCAIVPDKHENTVEKAISDIEYLLSRYFVGVLVQVMGVTLVNFLGLFFIARLGFHSSIGIAFLTGIFNIIPYIGPLLGGALGTIFGLVLKYTSVVPVGLDVSFWFFTAVLIAIFCFTQFIDNYLYQPLIYSTSIKAKPLEVFFVMLIVGYVG
;
A
#
# COMPACT_ATOMS: atom_id res chain seq x y z
N ILE A 1 -14.57 23.94 1.91
CA ILE A 1 -15.22 22.81 2.62
C ILE A 1 -16.29 22.18 1.73
N THR A 2 -17.17 22.98 1.09
CA THR A 2 -18.26 22.48 0.20
C THR A 2 -17.72 21.68 -0.99
N SER A 3 -16.68 22.16 -1.66
CA SER A 3 -16.07 21.47 -2.81
C SER A 3 -15.46 20.12 -2.45
N PHE A 4 -14.85 20.02 -1.26
CA PHE A 4 -14.29 18.76 -0.74
C PHE A 4 -15.40 17.75 -0.41
N GLY A 5 -16.50 18.21 0.20
CA GLY A 5 -17.66 17.37 0.49
C GLY A 5 -18.35 16.85 -0.78
N VAL A 6 -18.53 17.71 -1.77
CA VAL A 6 -19.07 17.31 -3.08
C VAL A 6 -18.15 16.31 -3.78
N GLY A 7 -16.83 16.52 -3.70
CA GLY A 7 -15.85 15.58 -4.29
C GLY A 7 -15.93 14.19 -3.66
N ILE A 8 -15.93 14.09 -2.34
CA ILE A 8 -16.07 12.80 -1.63
C ILE A 8 -17.42 12.14 -1.98
N PHE A 9 -18.51 12.90 -1.94
CA PHE A 9 -19.83 12.35 -2.29
C PHE A 9 -19.84 11.80 -3.72
N SER A 10 -19.30 12.55 -4.69
CA SER A 10 -19.24 12.11 -6.08
C SER A 10 -18.42 10.83 -6.25
N VAL A 11 -17.26 10.72 -5.60
CA VAL A 11 -16.43 9.51 -5.64
C VAL A 11 -17.20 8.32 -5.05
N VAL A 12 -17.79 8.47 -3.88
CA VAL A 12 -18.56 7.39 -3.23
C VAL A 12 -19.76 6.99 -4.08
N PHE A 13 -20.49 7.97 -4.62
CA PHE A 13 -21.66 7.72 -5.45
C PHE A 13 -21.30 6.97 -6.74
N ILE A 14 -20.31 7.46 -7.48
CA ILE A 14 -19.84 6.83 -8.72
C ILE A 14 -19.33 5.41 -8.42
N SER A 15 -18.51 5.23 -7.38
CA SER A 15 -17.98 3.93 -6.98
C SER A 15 -19.11 2.94 -6.63
N PHE A 16 -20.16 3.40 -5.95
CA PHE A 16 -21.31 2.57 -5.61
C PHE A 16 -22.01 2.02 -6.87
N PHE A 17 -22.21 2.86 -7.90
CA PHE A 17 -22.84 2.40 -9.13
C PHE A 17 -21.96 1.46 -9.94
N PHE A 18 -20.65 1.69 -9.99
CA PHE A 18 -19.73 0.76 -10.64
C PHE A 18 -19.64 -0.60 -9.93
N ILE A 19 -19.72 -0.63 -8.60
CA ILE A 19 -19.76 -1.90 -7.84
C ILE A 19 -21.10 -2.62 -8.05
N LYS A 20 -22.20 -1.87 -8.21
CA LYS A 20 -23.52 -2.43 -8.39
C LYS A 20 -23.75 -3.05 -9.78
N ASP A 21 -23.13 -2.50 -10.82
CA ASP A 21 -23.23 -2.98 -12.20
C ASP A 21 -21.82 -3.16 -12.78
N ASP A 22 -21.29 -4.38 -12.66
CA ASP A 22 -19.96 -4.76 -13.13
C ASP A 22 -19.77 -4.52 -14.65
N SER A 23 -20.87 -4.51 -15.43
CA SER A 23 -20.83 -4.27 -16.88
C SER A 23 -20.94 -2.80 -17.28
N LEU A 24 -21.25 -1.90 -16.35
CA LEU A 24 -21.52 -0.49 -16.65
C LEU A 24 -20.31 0.22 -17.27
N PHE A 25 -19.14 -0.05 -16.75
CA PHE A 25 -17.88 0.53 -17.25
C PHE A 25 -17.60 0.05 -18.70
N THR A 26 -17.74 -1.24 -18.94
CA THR A 26 -17.57 -1.85 -20.27
C THR A 26 -18.58 -1.29 -21.27
N LYS A 27 -19.86 -1.20 -20.90
CA LYS A 27 -20.92 -0.62 -21.75
C LYS A 27 -20.66 0.83 -22.14
N ILE A 28 -20.21 1.65 -21.17
CA ILE A 28 -19.88 3.07 -21.43
C ILE A 28 -18.72 3.17 -22.42
N LEU A 29 -17.67 2.37 -22.26
CA LEU A 29 -16.52 2.41 -23.16
C LEU A 29 -16.87 1.87 -24.56
N CYS A 30 -17.62 0.79 -24.65
CA CYS A 30 -18.06 0.25 -25.93
C CYS A 30 -19.00 1.21 -26.68
N ALA A 31 -19.82 1.98 -25.96
CA ALA A 31 -20.71 2.97 -26.60
C ALA A 31 -19.96 4.16 -27.25
N ILE A 32 -18.71 4.41 -26.86
CA ILE A 32 -17.87 5.50 -27.41
C ILE A 32 -17.03 5.03 -28.59
N VAL A 33 -16.81 3.70 -28.72
CA VAL A 33 -15.94 3.11 -29.72
C VAL A 33 -16.76 2.59 -30.90
N PRO A 34 -16.28 2.69 -32.15
CA PRO A 34 -16.95 2.08 -33.31
C PRO A 34 -17.06 0.55 -33.16
N ASP A 35 -18.18 -0.03 -33.59
CA ASP A 35 -18.53 -1.47 -33.50
C ASP A 35 -17.39 -2.41 -33.93
N LYS A 36 -16.60 -1.98 -34.91
CA LYS A 36 -15.44 -2.74 -35.41
C LYS A 36 -14.37 -3.03 -34.34
N HIS A 37 -14.28 -2.22 -33.30
CA HIS A 37 -13.26 -2.32 -32.24
C HIS A 37 -13.83 -2.76 -30.89
N GLU A 38 -15.13 -2.98 -30.78
CA GLU A 38 -15.82 -3.35 -29.53
C GLU A 38 -15.21 -4.59 -28.89
N ASN A 39 -15.02 -5.68 -29.63
CA ASN A 39 -14.37 -6.90 -29.14
C ASN A 39 -12.93 -6.69 -28.62
N THR A 40 -12.22 -5.71 -29.18
CA THR A 40 -10.85 -5.39 -28.73
C THR A 40 -10.88 -4.64 -27.41
N VAL A 41 -11.86 -3.75 -27.24
CA VAL A 41 -12.07 -2.99 -26.01
C VAL A 41 -12.53 -3.93 -24.88
N GLU A 42 -13.48 -4.83 -25.13
CA GLU A 42 -13.92 -5.81 -24.14
C GLU A 42 -12.76 -6.69 -23.62
N LYS A 43 -11.93 -7.20 -24.53
CA LYS A 43 -10.73 -7.95 -24.14
C LYS A 43 -9.77 -7.13 -23.30
N ALA A 44 -9.50 -5.88 -23.71
CA ALA A 44 -8.62 -5.00 -22.97
C ALA A 44 -9.15 -4.72 -21.57
N ILE A 45 -10.45 -4.50 -21.41
CA ILE A 45 -11.09 -4.27 -20.10
C ILE A 45 -10.96 -5.53 -19.24
N SER A 46 -11.29 -6.70 -19.78
CA SER A 46 -11.17 -7.98 -19.05
C SER A 46 -9.72 -8.24 -18.59
N ASP A 47 -8.73 -7.94 -19.44
CA ASP A 47 -7.32 -8.07 -19.08
C ASP A 47 -6.93 -7.08 -17.96
N ILE A 48 -7.43 -5.85 -18.02
CA ILE A 48 -7.21 -4.82 -16.98
C ILE A 48 -7.85 -5.25 -15.66
N GLU A 49 -9.09 -5.70 -15.66
CA GLU A 49 -9.80 -6.19 -14.47
C GLU A 49 -9.04 -7.35 -13.81
N TYR A 50 -8.59 -8.31 -14.61
CA TYR A 50 -7.78 -9.42 -14.12
C TYR A 50 -6.46 -8.96 -13.48
N LEU A 51 -5.74 -8.05 -14.14
CA LEU A 51 -4.47 -7.52 -13.63
C LEU A 51 -4.66 -6.70 -12.36
N LEU A 52 -5.70 -5.85 -12.32
CA LEU A 52 -6.04 -5.06 -11.13
C LEU A 52 -6.42 -5.95 -9.95
N SER A 53 -7.27 -6.95 -10.17
CA SER A 53 -7.65 -7.91 -9.12
C SER A 53 -6.42 -8.60 -8.52
N ARG A 54 -5.50 -9.07 -9.35
CA ARG A 54 -4.24 -9.69 -8.90
C ARG A 54 -3.35 -8.69 -8.15
N TYR A 55 -3.28 -7.46 -8.62
CA TYR A 55 -2.53 -6.41 -7.95
C TYR A 55 -3.08 -6.13 -6.55
N PHE A 56 -4.39 -5.95 -6.40
CA PHE A 56 -5.03 -5.72 -5.11
C PHE A 56 -4.81 -6.87 -4.14
N VAL A 57 -4.96 -8.12 -4.60
CA VAL A 57 -4.65 -9.29 -3.77
C VAL A 57 -3.17 -9.28 -3.36
N GLY A 58 -2.27 -8.97 -4.27
CA GLY A 58 -0.84 -8.84 -3.98
C GLY A 58 -0.55 -7.79 -2.91
N VAL A 59 -1.15 -6.61 -3.03
CA VAL A 59 -1.01 -5.53 -2.04
C VAL A 59 -1.55 -5.94 -0.66
N LEU A 60 -2.69 -6.64 -0.60
CA LEU A 60 -3.21 -7.16 0.67
C LEU A 60 -2.25 -8.15 1.32
N VAL A 61 -1.68 -9.08 0.55
CA VAL A 61 -0.66 -10.03 1.03
C VAL A 61 0.57 -9.28 1.52
N GLN A 62 1.02 -8.24 0.79
CA GLN A 62 2.14 -7.39 1.19
C GLN A 62 1.87 -6.69 2.52
N VAL A 63 0.72 -6.03 2.68
CA VAL A 63 0.33 -5.36 3.94
C VAL A 63 0.33 -6.34 5.10
N MET A 64 -0.25 -7.53 4.93
CA MET A 64 -0.24 -8.55 5.97
C MET A 64 1.17 -9.04 6.29
N GLY A 65 2.00 -9.27 5.27
CA GLY A 65 3.37 -9.71 5.44
C GLY A 65 4.25 -8.67 6.15
N VAL A 66 4.19 -7.42 5.71
CA VAL A 66 4.91 -6.30 6.35
C VAL A 66 4.43 -6.09 7.78
N THR A 67 3.11 -6.16 8.03
CA THR A 67 2.55 -6.10 9.38
C THR A 67 3.10 -7.22 10.25
N LEU A 68 3.14 -8.44 9.75
CA LEU A 68 3.66 -9.61 10.50
C LEU A 68 5.14 -9.44 10.83
N VAL A 69 5.98 -9.07 9.87
CA VAL A 69 7.42 -8.88 10.09
C VAL A 69 7.68 -7.75 11.09
N ASN A 70 7.01 -6.61 10.94
CA ASN A 70 7.09 -5.51 11.90
C ASN A 70 6.61 -5.91 13.29
N PHE A 71 5.49 -6.64 13.38
CA PHE A 71 4.98 -7.14 14.65
C PHE A 71 6.00 -8.03 15.35
N LEU A 72 6.59 -9.00 14.66
CA LEU A 72 7.60 -9.89 15.22
C LEU A 72 8.84 -9.11 15.69
N GLY A 73 9.33 -8.17 14.90
CA GLY A 73 10.44 -7.30 15.28
C GLY A 73 10.14 -6.44 16.52
N LEU A 74 9.00 -5.77 16.53
CA LEU A 74 8.61 -4.90 17.65
C LEU A 74 8.30 -5.69 18.92
N PHE A 75 7.68 -6.87 18.80
CA PHE A 75 7.31 -7.70 19.94
C PHE A 75 8.50 -8.44 20.54
N PHE A 76 9.30 -9.14 19.73
CA PHE A 76 10.39 -9.99 20.22
C PHE A 76 11.71 -9.23 20.42
N ILE A 77 12.06 -8.32 19.49
CA ILE A 77 13.33 -7.59 19.52
C ILE A 77 13.18 -6.33 20.35
N ALA A 78 12.25 -5.42 20.00
CA ALA A 78 12.07 -4.17 20.72
C ALA A 78 11.32 -4.33 22.05
N ARG A 79 10.61 -5.44 22.27
CA ARG A 79 9.85 -5.77 23.50
C ARG A 79 8.81 -4.72 23.90
N LEU A 80 8.12 -4.12 22.92
CA LEU A 80 7.10 -3.09 23.16
C LEU A 80 5.77 -3.62 23.70
N GLY A 81 5.67 -4.95 23.93
CA GLY A 81 4.42 -5.60 24.35
C GLY A 81 3.47 -5.86 23.19
N PHE A 82 2.52 -6.78 23.38
CA PHE A 82 1.68 -7.29 22.30
C PHE A 82 0.82 -6.20 21.66
N HIS A 83 0.02 -5.46 22.47
CA HIS A 83 -0.92 -4.47 21.97
C HIS A 83 -0.23 -3.31 21.22
N SER A 84 0.88 -2.83 21.78
CA SER A 84 1.65 -1.75 21.16
C SER A 84 2.31 -2.20 19.86
N SER A 85 2.89 -3.39 19.85
CA SER A 85 3.56 -3.95 18.68
C SER A 85 2.59 -4.19 17.53
N ILE A 86 1.40 -4.77 17.79
CA ILE A 86 0.41 -5.02 16.74
C ILE A 86 -0.16 -3.72 16.19
N GLY A 87 -0.42 -2.73 17.05
CA GLY A 87 -0.93 -1.42 16.62
C GLY A 87 0.04 -0.67 15.71
N ILE A 88 1.33 -0.58 16.12
CA ILE A 88 2.35 0.07 15.29
C ILE A 88 2.59 -0.72 14.00
N ALA A 89 2.69 -2.05 14.07
CA ALA A 89 2.92 -2.88 12.92
C ALA A 89 1.79 -2.78 11.89
N PHE A 90 0.54 -2.79 12.34
CA PHE A 90 -0.64 -2.63 11.47
C PHE A 90 -0.67 -1.26 10.80
N LEU A 91 -0.43 -0.20 11.57
CA LEU A 91 -0.36 1.16 11.04
C LEU A 91 0.72 1.28 9.93
N THR A 92 1.92 0.78 10.21
CA THR A 92 3.04 0.83 9.26
C THR A 92 2.80 -0.05 8.04
N GLY A 93 2.10 -1.19 8.21
CA GLY A 93 1.66 -2.06 7.13
C GLY A 93 0.66 -1.36 6.18
N ILE A 94 -0.32 -0.63 6.74
CA ILE A 94 -1.28 0.15 5.94
C ILE A 94 -0.56 1.24 5.13
N PHE A 95 0.37 1.98 5.73
CA PHE A 95 1.15 2.96 4.98
C PHE A 95 1.89 2.35 3.79
N ASN A 96 2.30 1.10 3.90
CA ASN A 96 3.02 0.39 2.83
C ASN A 96 2.18 0.15 1.55
N ILE A 97 0.87 0.43 1.57
CA ILE A 97 0.03 0.44 0.37
C ILE A 97 0.55 1.47 -0.65
N ILE A 98 1.13 2.57 -0.18
CA ILE A 98 1.69 3.62 -1.05
C ILE A 98 3.18 3.31 -1.28
N PRO A 99 3.58 2.87 -2.49
CA PRO A 99 4.97 2.54 -2.76
C PRO A 99 5.92 3.71 -2.46
N TYR A 100 7.10 3.42 -1.95
CA TYR A 100 8.18 4.36 -1.59
C TYR A 100 7.86 5.32 -0.44
N ILE A 101 6.74 6.03 -0.50
CA ILE A 101 6.32 7.01 0.53
C ILE A 101 5.85 6.27 1.80
N GLY A 102 5.07 5.22 1.62
CA GLY A 102 4.51 4.45 2.71
C GLY A 102 5.54 3.88 3.67
N PRO A 103 6.55 3.15 3.18
CA PRO A 103 7.63 2.65 4.03
C PRO A 103 8.39 3.72 4.79
N LEU A 104 8.66 4.88 4.14
CA LEU A 104 9.35 6.00 4.77
C LEU A 104 8.50 6.60 5.90
N LEU A 105 7.23 6.90 5.62
CA LEU A 105 6.29 7.43 6.63
C LEU A 105 6.02 6.39 7.72
N GLY A 106 5.79 5.14 7.36
CA GLY A 106 5.57 4.04 8.29
C GLY A 106 6.76 3.84 9.23
N GLY A 107 7.98 3.79 8.70
CA GLY A 107 9.19 3.65 9.50
C GLY A 107 9.44 4.84 10.42
N ALA A 108 9.25 6.07 9.93
CA ALA A 108 9.39 7.29 10.73
C ALA A 108 8.36 7.35 11.87
N LEU A 109 7.07 7.20 11.54
CA LEU A 109 5.99 7.22 12.52
C LEU A 109 6.07 6.03 13.49
N GLY A 110 6.38 4.84 12.99
CA GLY A 110 6.56 3.65 13.83
C GLY A 110 7.69 3.82 14.83
N THR A 111 8.81 4.44 14.43
CA THR A 111 9.92 4.77 15.32
C THR A 111 9.50 5.79 16.37
N ILE A 112 8.81 6.87 15.98
CA ILE A 112 8.30 7.88 16.90
C ILE A 112 7.34 7.27 17.92
N PHE A 113 6.35 6.50 17.46
CA PHE A 113 5.39 5.82 18.36
C PHE A 113 6.07 4.82 19.28
N GLY A 114 7.05 4.05 18.81
CA GLY A 114 7.83 3.14 19.64
C GLY A 114 8.61 3.85 20.74
N LEU A 115 9.22 4.99 20.42
CA LEU A 115 9.91 5.85 21.41
C LEU A 115 8.93 6.46 22.42
N VAL A 116 7.84 7.05 21.93
CA VAL A 116 6.82 7.63 22.81
C VAL A 116 6.32 6.57 23.80
N LEU A 117 5.94 5.39 23.34
CA LEU A 117 5.48 4.31 24.21
C LEU A 117 6.51 3.90 25.24
N LYS A 118 7.78 3.76 24.87
CA LYS A 118 8.84 3.41 25.82
C LYS A 118 8.98 4.42 26.95
N TYR A 119 8.90 5.72 26.65
CA TYR A 119 9.20 6.77 27.63
C TYR A 119 7.98 7.38 28.30
N THR A 120 6.76 7.10 27.84
CA THR A 120 5.53 7.65 28.43
C THR A 120 4.62 6.58 29.07
N SER A 121 4.85 5.30 28.82
CA SER A 121 4.01 4.23 29.39
C SER A 121 4.22 4.10 30.90
N VAL A 122 3.13 3.97 31.65
CA VAL A 122 3.15 3.73 33.09
C VAL A 122 3.78 2.37 33.42
N VAL A 123 3.52 1.37 32.58
CA VAL A 123 4.17 0.07 32.66
C VAL A 123 5.42 0.10 31.78
N PRO A 124 6.63 -0.23 32.33
CA PRO A 124 7.83 -0.25 31.53
C PRO A 124 7.70 -1.19 30.32
N VAL A 125 7.83 -0.65 29.14
CA VAL A 125 7.84 -1.40 27.88
C VAL A 125 9.11 -1.08 27.09
N GLY A 126 9.52 -2.02 26.25
CA GLY A 126 10.73 -1.88 25.45
C GLY A 126 11.98 -2.40 26.16
N LEU A 127 13.05 -2.55 25.39
CA LEU A 127 14.37 -2.95 25.89
C LEU A 127 14.91 -1.91 26.89
N ASP A 128 15.47 -2.39 28.00
CA ASP A 128 16.16 -1.52 28.98
C ASP A 128 17.56 -1.18 28.48
N VAL A 129 17.62 -0.21 27.56
CA VAL A 129 18.84 0.26 26.91
C VAL A 129 18.76 1.78 26.72
N SER A 130 19.90 2.41 26.39
CA SER A 130 19.97 3.84 26.14
C SER A 130 19.03 4.30 25.01
N PHE A 131 18.63 5.56 25.03
CA PHE A 131 17.75 6.16 24.02
C PHE A 131 18.25 5.93 22.59
N TRP A 132 19.53 6.22 22.34
CA TRP A 132 20.11 6.07 21.01
C TRP A 132 20.16 4.63 20.53
N PHE A 133 20.47 3.71 21.42
CA PHE A 133 20.50 2.27 21.08
C PHE A 133 19.10 1.76 20.76
N PHE A 134 18.09 2.15 21.55
CA PHE A 134 16.71 1.75 21.29
C PHE A 134 16.19 2.32 19.97
N THR A 135 16.48 3.58 19.68
CA THR A 135 16.15 4.22 18.39
C THR A 135 16.79 3.45 17.22
N ALA A 136 18.06 3.09 17.34
CA ALA A 136 18.76 2.31 16.33
C ALA A 136 18.11 0.92 16.12
N VAL A 137 17.65 0.27 17.19
CA VAL A 137 16.94 -1.02 17.10
C VAL A 137 15.63 -0.85 16.34
N LEU A 138 14.84 0.18 16.63
CA LEU A 138 13.58 0.42 15.90
C LEU A 138 13.83 0.68 14.41
N ILE A 139 14.79 1.55 14.10
CA ILE A 139 15.17 1.85 12.71
C ILE A 139 15.64 0.57 12.01
N ALA A 140 16.44 -0.26 12.66
CA ALA A 140 16.93 -1.51 12.10
C ALA A 140 15.78 -2.49 11.78
N ILE A 141 14.77 -2.58 12.65
CA ILE A 141 13.57 -3.41 12.41
C ILE A 141 12.85 -2.93 11.14
N PHE A 142 12.57 -1.62 11.03
CA PHE A 142 11.87 -1.08 9.86
C PHE A 142 12.71 -1.18 8.58
N CYS A 143 14.02 -0.95 8.65
CA CYS A 143 14.92 -1.15 7.52
C CYS A 143 14.97 -2.61 7.07
N PHE A 144 15.00 -3.55 8.01
CA PHE A 144 14.96 -4.99 7.69
C PHE A 144 13.64 -5.38 7.03
N THR A 145 12.52 -4.90 7.55
CA THR A 145 11.20 -5.11 6.93
C THR A 145 11.17 -4.55 5.53
N GLN A 146 11.72 -3.34 5.33
CA GLN A 146 11.80 -2.71 4.01
C GLN A 146 12.69 -3.50 3.05
N PHE A 147 13.75 -4.11 3.54
CA PHE A 147 14.58 -5.02 2.75
C PHE A 147 13.75 -6.21 2.26
N ILE A 148 13.00 -6.86 3.16
CA ILE A 148 12.11 -7.98 2.79
C ILE A 148 11.05 -7.51 1.78
N ASP A 149 10.44 -6.36 2.00
CA ASP A 149 9.44 -5.79 1.11
C ASP A 149 9.99 -5.61 -0.31
N ASN A 150 11.13 -4.94 -0.45
CA ASN A 150 11.74 -4.62 -1.74
C ASN A 150 12.24 -5.87 -2.50
N TYR A 151 12.74 -6.87 -1.79
CA TYR A 151 13.35 -8.05 -2.42
C TYR A 151 12.41 -9.24 -2.55
N LEU A 152 11.35 -9.29 -1.76
CA LEU A 152 10.41 -10.42 -1.75
C LEU A 152 9.01 -10.00 -2.23
N TYR A 153 8.35 -9.08 -1.53
CA TYR A 153 6.95 -8.75 -1.83
C TYR A 153 6.79 -7.96 -3.12
N GLN A 154 7.57 -6.92 -3.33
CA GLN A 154 7.47 -6.09 -4.54
C GLN A 154 7.72 -6.88 -5.83
N PRO A 155 8.80 -7.68 -5.97
CA PRO A 155 8.99 -8.51 -7.16
C PRO A 155 7.85 -9.52 -7.39
N LEU A 156 7.33 -10.13 -6.33
CA LEU A 156 6.23 -11.09 -6.44
C LEU A 156 4.94 -10.42 -6.97
N ILE A 157 4.64 -9.21 -6.51
CA ILE A 157 3.44 -8.47 -6.93
C ILE A 157 3.60 -7.96 -8.36
N TYR A 158 4.72 -7.31 -8.65
CA TYR A 158 4.93 -6.69 -9.97
C TYR A 158 5.17 -7.72 -11.08
N SER A 159 5.90 -8.80 -10.83
CA SER A 159 6.17 -9.82 -11.84
C SER A 159 4.91 -10.58 -12.28
N THR A 160 3.94 -10.70 -11.39
CA THR A 160 2.68 -11.42 -11.67
C THR A 160 1.56 -10.53 -12.19
N SER A 161 1.64 -9.22 -11.94
CA SER A 161 0.55 -8.28 -12.23
C SER A 161 0.82 -7.38 -13.43
N ILE A 162 2.07 -7.07 -13.76
CA ILE A 162 2.41 -6.12 -14.81
C ILE A 162 3.41 -6.75 -15.78
N LYS A 163 2.93 -7.19 -16.95
CA LYS A 163 3.81 -7.60 -18.07
C LYS A 163 4.41 -6.40 -18.83
N ALA A 164 4.13 -5.17 -18.39
CA ALA A 164 4.65 -3.97 -19.01
C ALA A 164 6.14 -3.79 -18.70
N LYS A 165 6.93 -3.49 -19.71
CA LYS A 165 8.35 -3.16 -19.51
C LYS A 165 8.45 -1.83 -18.76
N PRO A 166 9.43 -1.68 -17.84
CA PRO A 166 9.61 -0.42 -17.08
C PRO A 166 9.68 0.83 -17.96
N LEU A 167 10.24 0.68 -19.15
CA LEU A 167 10.33 1.74 -20.16
C LEU A 167 8.94 2.17 -20.68
N GLU A 168 8.03 1.24 -20.89
CA GLU A 168 6.65 1.53 -21.35
C GLU A 168 5.88 2.31 -20.30
N VAL A 169 6.00 1.92 -19.03
CA VAL A 169 5.40 2.66 -17.91
C VAL A 169 5.97 4.07 -17.80
N PHE A 170 7.29 4.22 -17.95
CA PHE A 170 7.96 5.51 -17.93
C PHE A 170 7.48 6.43 -19.07
N PHE A 171 7.35 5.92 -20.28
CA PHE A 171 6.83 6.70 -21.42
C PHE A 171 5.37 7.11 -21.22
N VAL A 172 4.53 6.22 -20.73
CA VAL A 172 3.12 6.55 -20.42
C VAL A 172 3.04 7.65 -19.35
N MET A 173 3.84 7.55 -18.28
CA MET A 173 3.91 8.60 -17.25
C MET A 173 4.39 9.95 -17.80
N LEU A 174 5.39 9.94 -18.69
CA LEU A 174 5.87 11.15 -19.35
C LEU A 174 4.79 11.80 -20.23
N ILE A 175 4.08 11.00 -21.02
CA ILE A 175 3.02 11.49 -21.90
C ILE A 175 1.87 12.06 -21.09
N VAL A 176 1.40 11.35 -20.07
CA VAL A 176 0.30 11.79 -19.19
C VAL A 176 0.70 13.04 -18.39
N GLY A 177 1.94 13.08 -17.88
CA GLY A 177 2.44 14.24 -17.14
C GLY A 177 2.71 15.47 -18.01
N TYR A 178 2.84 15.31 -19.36
CA TYR A 178 3.02 16.43 -20.28
C TYR A 178 1.68 16.97 -20.85
N VAL A 179 0.65 16.14 -20.90
CA VAL A 179 -0.67 16.47 -21.48
C VAL A 179 -1.66 16.97 -20.40
N GLY A 180 -1.42 16.67 -19.11
CA GLY A 180 -2.23 17.14 -17.97
C GLY A 180 -1.59 18.32 -17.28
#